data_d741b5314735d9be0ad0f40e801cad8f
#
_entry.id   d741b5314735d9be0ad0f40e801cad8f
#
_cell.length_a   1.000
_cell.length_b   1.000
_cell.length_c   1.000
_cell.angle_alpha   90.00
_cell.angle_beta   90.00
_cell.angle_gamma   90.00
#
_symmetry.space_group_name_H-M   'P 1'
#
loop_
_entity.id
_entity.type
_entity.pdbx_description
1 polymer ?
#
loop_
_entity_poly.entity_id
_entity_poly.type
_entity_poly.pdbx_seq_one_letter_code
_entity_poly.pdbx_strand_id
1 'polypeptide(L)'
;MIIGALACLIASMSWGAMFPVADHALEYIDPFYFSLIRYGAVAIMLIILLLMKEGKQAFRLEGRGKLLVFFGTMAFTVYNVLIFLGQMLMGKSGVMVASIMEALMPMISICILWGYKRVKPKKYMITSMIIAFIGAVFVITKGDMSFFLTLKDNMFSLACIFVGVVGWVIYTMGGQTCSDWSTLRYSTLTCVFGTTVT
;
A
#
# COMPACT_ATOMS: atom_id res chain seq x y z
N MET A 1 21.70 11.08 -8.83
CA MET A 1 21.53 9.63 -8.64
C MET A 1 21.63 9.21 -7.16
N ILE A 2 22.68 9.55 -6.42
CA ILE A 2 22.88 9.14 -5.01
C ILE A 2 21.74 9.60 -4.10
N ILE A 3 21.32 10.87 -4.19
CA ILE A 3 20.22 11.41 -3.37
C ILE A 3 18.91 10.64 -3.60
N GLY A 4 18.60 10.30 -4.87
CA GLY A 4 17.41 9.52 -5.18
C GLY A 4 17.49 8.09 -4.62
N ALA A 5 18.66 7.45 -4.72
CA ALA A 5 18.88 6.12 -4.14
C ALA A 5 18.75 6.12 -2.60
N LEU A 6 19.32 7.14 -1.92
CA LEU A 6 19.17 7.32 -0.48
C LEU A 6 17.71 7.57 -0.08
N ALA A 7 16.99 8.40 -0.83
CA ALA A 7 15.57 8.66 -0.58
C ALA A 7 14.72 7.37 -0.73
N CYS A 8 14.99 6.56 -1.76
CA CYS A 8 14.33 5.26 -1.94
C CYS A 8 14.67 4.28 -0.80
N LEU A 9 15.92 4.26 -0.36
CA LEU A 9 16.33 3.41 0.77
C LEU A 9 15.59 3.79 2.06
N ILE A 10 15.57 5.09 2.41
CA ILE A 10 14.87 5.60 3.58
C ILE A 10 13.37 5.28 3.49
N ALA A 11 12.75 5.50 2.32
CA ALA A 11 11.34 5.18 2.10
C ALA A 11 11.06 3.68 2.29
N SER A 12 11.91 2.80 1.74
CA SER A 12 11.75 1.34 1.88
C SER A 12 11.93 0.89 3.34
N MET A 13 12.92 1.44 4.05
CA MET A 13 13.12 1.15 5.47
C MET A 13 11.94 1.62 6.33
N SER A 14 11.43 2.83 6.07
CA SER A 14 10.25 3.38 6.77
C SER A 14 9.00 2.54 6.50
N TRP A 15 8.85 2.08 5.26
CA TRP A 15 7.73 1.21 4.89
C TRP A 15 7.82 -0.15 5.60
N GLY A 16 8.99 -0.79 5.60
CA GLY A 16 9.19 -2.06 6.29
C GLY A 16 9.03 -1.97 7.81
N ALA A 17 9.43 -0.85 8.42
CA ALA A 17 9.25 -0.61 9.85
C ALA A 17 7.77 -0.40 10.24
N MET A 18 6.90 -0.09 9.29
CA MET A 18 5.47 0.13 9.54
C MET A 18 4.79 -1.07 10.19
N PHE A 19 5.06 -2.28 9.72
CA PHE A 19 4.38 -3.48 10.21
C PHE A 19 4.68 -3.82 11.67
N PRO A 20 5.94 -3.86 12.13
CA PRO A 20 6.24 -4.06 13.55
C PRO A 20 5.71 -2.96 14.45
N VAL A 21 5.74 -1.70 13.99
CA VAL A 21 5.18 -0.57 14.73
C VAL A 21 3.66 -0.67 14.83
N ALA A 22 3.00 -1.05 13.73
CA ALA A 22 1.56 -1.29 13.72
C ALA A 22 1.17 -2.46 14.64
N ASP A 23 1.94 -3.56 14.62
CA ASP A 23 1.70 -4.73 15.46
C ASP A 23 1.59 -4.34 16.95
N HIS A 24 2.55 -3.55 17.42
CA HIS A 24 2.53 -3.06 18.79
C HIS A 24 1.37 -2.06 19.05
N ALA A 25 1.07 -1.18 18.11
CA ALA A 25 -0.01 -0.21 18.28
C ALA A 25 -1.40 -0.88 18.28
N LEU A 26 -1.59 -1.93 17.48
CA LEU A 26 -2.85 -2.67 17.36
C LEU A 26 -3.19 -3.50 18.60
N GLU A 27 -2.27 -3.64 19.56
CA GLU A 27 -2.58 -4.19 20.88
C GLU A 27 -3.46 -3.23 21.70
N TYR A 28 -3.44 -1.93 21.40
CA TYR A 28 -4.08 -0.87 22.19
C TYR A 28 -5.17 -0.11 21.43
N ILE A 29 -5.09 -0.10 20.08
CA ILE A 29 -5.93 0.74 19.22
C ILE A 29 -6.50 -0.12 18.09
N ASP A 30 -7.77 0.08 17.77
CA ASP A 30 -8.43 -0.54 16.63
C ASP A 30 -7.78 -0.12 15.30
N PRO A 31 -7.69 -1.01 14.29
CA PRO A 31 -7.11 -0.72 12.98
C PRO A 31 -7.68 0.50 12.28
N PHE A 32 -8.97 0.78 12.48
CA PHE A 32 -9.65 1.94 11.92
C PHE A 32 -9.12 3.24 12.51
N TYR A 33 -9.11 3.34 13.85
CA TYR A 33 -8.57 4.52 14.53
C TYR A 33 -7.07 4.70 14.31
N PHE A 34 -6.31 3.62 14.27
CA PHE A 34 -4.88 3.67 13.95
C PHE A 34 -4.64 4.28 12.57
N SER A 35 -5.40 3.83 11.56
CA SER A 35 -5.32 4.34 10.19
C SER A 35 -5.73 5.82 10.11
N LEU A 36 -6.83 6.20 10.79
CA LEU A 36 -7.35 7.56 10.80
C LEU A 36 -6.36 8.55 11.40
N ILE A 37 -5.80 8.25 12.58
CA ILE A 37 -4.83 9.13 13.26
C ILE A 37 -3.58 9.28 12.41
N ARG A 38 -3.04 8.18 11.90
CA ARG A 38 -1.83 8.17 11.09
C ARG A 38 -2.00 8.99 9.81
N TYR A 39 -3.05 8.73 9.04
CA TYR A 39 -3.25 9.44 7.78
C TYR A 39 -3.85 10.83 7.95
N GLY A 40 -4.54 11.10 9.03
CA GLY A 40 -4.91 12.46 9.42
C GLY A 40 -3.68 13.35 9.59
N ALA A 41 -2.67 12.89 10.33
CA ALA A 41 -1.40 13.60 10.47
C ALA A 41 -0.67 13.77 9.13
N VAL A 42 -0.61 12.70 8.31
CA VAL A 42 0.00 12.73 6.97
C VAL A 42 -0.74 13.70 6.05
N ALA A 43 -2.07 13.71 6.07
CA ALA A 43 -2.87 14.63 5.25
C ALA A 43 -2.58 16.08 5.57
N ILE A 44 -2.50 16.45 6.86
CA ILE A 44 -2.13 17.81 7.28
C ILE A 44 -0.75 18.19 6.75
N MET A 45 0.24 17.29 6.91
CA MET A 45 1.61 17.53 6.42
C MET A 45 1.64 17.71 4.90
N LEU A 46 0.94 16.85 4.16
CA LEU A 46 0.87 16.91 2.70
C LEU A 46 0.16 18.18 2.21
N ILE A 47 -0.91 18.63 2.90
CA ILE A 47 -1.58 19.90 2.60
C ILE A 47 -0.61 21.07 2.72
N ILE A 48 0.15 21.13 3.85
CA ILE A 48 1.13 22.19 4.07
C ILE A 48 2.19 22.17 2.96
N LEU A 49 2.74 20.99 2.64
CA LEU A 49 3.74 20.82 1.59
C LEU A 49 3.21 21.24 0.21
N LEU A 50 1.97 20.87 -0.12
CA LEU A 50 1.34 21.23 -1.39
C LEU A 50 1.12 22.74 -1.49
N LEU A 51 0.65 23.37 -0.41
CA LEU A 51 0.48 24.82 -0.34
C LEU A 51 1.81 25.56 -0.53
N MET A 52 2.89 25.07 0.09
CA MET A 52 4.22 25.68 0.01
C MET A 52 4.85 25.53 -1.39
N LYS A 53 4.65 24.38 -2.05
CA LYS A 53 5.32 24.07 -3.33
C LYS A 53 4.52 24.47 -4.56
N GLU A 54 3.21 24.32 -4.54
CA GLU A 54 2.37 24.50 -5.74
C GLU A 54 1.24 25.52 -5.53
N GLY A 55 1.05 25.98 -4.29
CA GLY A 55 0.06 27.00 -3.95
C GLY A 55 -1.39 26.51 -3.98
N LYS A 56 -2.30 27.44 -3.74
CA LYS A 56 -3.76 27.15 -3.60
C LYS A 56 -4.41 26.58 -4.88
N GLN A 57 -3.84 26.85 -6.05
CA GLN A 57 -4.40 26.38 -7.31
C GLN A 57 -4.32 24.87 -7.47
N ALA A 58 -3.34 24.22 -6.81
CA ALA A 58 -3.18 22.77 -6.84
C ALA A 58 -4.34 22.01 -6.18
N PHE A 59 -5.18 22.66 -5.41
CA PHE A 59 -6.37 22.07 -4.79
C PHE A 59 -7.59 22.00 -5.73
N ARG A 60 -7.51 22.54 -6.93
CA ARG A 60 -8.60 22.42 -7.92
C ARG A 60 -8.74 20.97 -8.36
N LEU A 61 -9.96 20.45 -8.29
CA LEU A 61 -10.22 19.02 -8.60
C LEU A 61 -10.33 18.75 -10.11
N GLU A 62 -10.51 19.79 -10.92
CA GLU A 62 -10.60 19.72 -12.41
C GLU A 62 -11.57 18.62 -12.91
N GLY A 63 -12.70 18.45 -12.20
CA GLY A 63 -13.69 17.44 -12.53
C GLY A 63 -13.34 16.01 -12.10
N ARG A 64 -12.17 15.76 -11.52
CA ARG A 64 -11.68 14.42 -11.13
C ARG A 64 -12.04 14.01 -9.70
N GLY A 65 -12.92 14.75 -9.02
CA GLY A 65 -13.25 14.49 -7.62
C GLY A 65 -13.68 13.05 -7.33
N LYS A 66 -14.54 12.46 -8.17
CA LYS A 66 -14.98 11.06 -8.01
C LYS A 66 -13.82 10.05 -8.12
N LEU A 67 -12.88 10.29 -9.04
CA LEU A 67 -11.68 9.45 -9.19
C LEU A 67 -10.77 9.55 -7.98
N LEU A 68 -10.57 10.75 -7.46
CA LEU A 68 -9.73 10.98 -6.26
C LEU A 68 -10.35 10.34 -5.02
N VAL A 69 -11.66 10.43 -4.83
CA VAL A 69 -12.38 9.73 -3.76
C VAL A 69 -12.19 8.22 -3.92
N PHE A 70 -12.42 7.67 -5.10
CA PHE A 70 -12.27 6.23 -5.35
C PHE A 70 -10.83 5.76 -5.06
N PHE A 71 -9.82 6.38 -5.64
CA PHE A 71 -8.43 5.98 -5.43
C PHE A 71 -7.96 6.25 -3.99
N GLY A 72 -8.41 7.36 -3.40
CA GLY A 72 -8.13 7.67 -2.00
C GLY A 72 -8.72 6.61 -1.06
N THR A 73 -9.97 6.22 -1.27
CA THR A 73 -10.61 5.14 -0.50
C THR A 73 -9.86 3.81 -0.67
N MET A 74 -9.43 3.47 -1.88
CA MET A 74 -8.66 2.24 -2.12
C MET A 74 -7.34 2.22 -1.33
N ALA A 75 -6.60 3.34 -1.30
CA ALA A 75 -5.29 3.41 -0.64
C ALA A 75 -5.38 3.63 0.87
N PHE A 76 -6.22 4.55 1.31
CA PHE A 76 -6.16 5.04 2.69
C PHE A 76 -7.20 4.38 3.60
N THR A 77 -8.30 3.90 3.04
CA THR A 77 -9.32 3.13 3.78
C THR A 77 -9.14 1.64 3.55
N VAL A 78 -9.41 1.15 2.33
CA VAL A 78 -9.45 -0.29 2.02
C VAL A 78 -8.11 -0.97 2.32
N TYR A 79 -7.01 -0.45 1.77
CA TYR A 79 -5.69 -1.03 2.03
C TYR A 79 -5.35 -1.03 3.52
N ASN A 80 -5.42 0.13 4.18
CA ASN A 80 -4.93 0.23 5.55
C ASN A 80 -5.82 -0.50 6.56
N VAL A 81 -7.13 -0.33 6.49
CA VAL A 81 -8.04 -1.00 7.42
C VAL A 81 -7.96 -2.51 7.24
N LEU A 82 -7.97 -3.01 6.00
CA LEU A 82 -7.97 -4.44 5.76
C LEU A 82 -6.62 -5.10 6.04
N ILE A 83 -5.48 -4.44 5.74
CA ILE A 83 -4.17 -5.01 6.03
C ILE A 83 -3.91 -5.09 7.53
N PHE A 84 -4.26 -4.04 8.28
CA PHE A 84 -4.08 -4.03 9.73
C PHE A 84 -5.11 -4.92 10.45
N LEU A 85 -6.34 -4.99 9.96
CA LEU A 85 -7.33 -5.95 10.47
C LEU A 85 -6.84 -7.39 10.27
N GLY A 86 -6.39 -7.71 9.07
CA GLY A 86 -5.84 -9.04 8.79
C GLY A 86 -4.60 -9.35 9.62
N GLN A 87 -3.70 -8.37 9.81
CA GLN A 87 -2.53 -8.49 10.67
C GLN A 87 -2.94 -8.76 12.13
N MET A 88 -3.84 -7.97 12.67
CA MET A 88 -4.34 -8.10 14.04
C MET A 88 -4.98 -9.48 14.29
N LEU A 89 -5.85 -9.94 13.37
CA LEU A 89 -6.53 -11.23 13.49
C LEU A 89 -5.57 -12.44 13.42
N MET A 90 -4.43 -12.30 12.77
CA MET A 90 -3.39 -13.34 12.68
C MET A 90 -2.41 -13.32 13.85
N GLY A 91 -2.47 -12.32 14.72
CA GLY A 91 -1.56 -12.16 15.85
C GLY A 91 -0.09 -12.20 15.43
N LYS A 92 0.74 -12.98 16.11
CA LYS A 92 2.20 -13.05 15.87
C LYS A 92 2.61 -13.34 14.42
N SER A 93 1.77 -14.02 13.65
CA SER A 93 2.05 -14.33 12.24
C SER A 93 1.63 -13.21 11.29
N GLY A 94 0.85 -12.23 11.77
CA GLY A 94 0.24 -11.19 10.96
C GLY A 94 1.27 -10.32 10.23
N VAL A 95 2.31 -9.88 10.92
CA VAL A 95 3.41 -9.08 10.34
C VAL A 95 4.08 -9.84 9.19
N MET A 96 4.35 -11.12 9.39
CA MET A 96 5.00 -11.99 8.41
C MET A 96 4.12 -12.14 7.16
N VAL A 97 2.83 -12.43 7.35
CA VAL A 97 1.88 -12.61 6.24
C VAL A 97 1.68 -11.32 5.47
N ALA A 98 1.50 -10.18 6.16
CA ALA A 98 1.36 -8.88 5.52
C ALA A 98 2.59 -8.55 4.65
N SER A 99 3.80 -8.77 5.17
CA SER A 99 5.05 -8.54 4.44
C SER A 99 5.17 -9.41 3.18
N ILE A 100 4.79 -10.69 3.26
CA ILE A 100 4.80 -11.60 2.09
C ILE A 100 3.75 -11.16 1.06
N MET A 101 2.56 -10.77 1.50
CA MET A 101 1.50 -10.29 0.61
C MET A 101 1.90 -8.99 -0.10
N GLU A 102 2.61 -8.09 0.57
CA GLU A 102 3.17 -6.90 -0.09
C GLU A 102 4.23 -7.22 -1.14
N ALA A 103 5.03 -8.25 -0.92
CA ALA A 103 5.99 -8.71 -1.93
C ALA A 103 5.30 -9.21 -3.22
N LEU A 104 3.99 -9.51 -3.19
CA LEU A 104 3.18 -9.82 -4.37
C LEU A 104 2.75 -8.58 -5.17
N MET A 105 2.83 -7.36 -4.63
CA MET A 105 2.36 -6.14 -5.31
C MET A 105 2.85 -5.99 -6.76
N PRO A 106 4.13 -6.21 -7.08
CA PRO A 106 4.59 -6.13 -8.46
C PRO A 106 3.93 -7.16 -9.37
N MET A 107 3.68 -8.37 -8.88
CA MET A 107 3.01 -9.42 -9.64
C MET A 107 1.56 -9.05 -9.92
N ILE A 108 0.83 -8.59 -8.90
CA ILE A 108 -0.55 -8.11 -9.02
C ILE A 108 -0.62 -6.95 -10.01
N SER A 109 0.30 -5.98 -9.93
CA SER A 109 0.37 -4.84 -10.84
C SER A 109 0.51 -5.29 -12.30
N ILE A 110 1.37 -6.26 -12.58
CA ILE A 110 1.55 -6.81 -13.93
C ILE A 110 0.30 -7.56 -14.41
N CYS A 111 -0.33 -8.35 -13.55
CA CYS A 111 -1.57 -9.05 -13.90
C CYS A 111 -2.68 -8.06 -14.27
N ILE A 112 -2.84 -6.98 -13.49
CA ILE A 112 -3.84 -5.94 -13.78
C ILE A 112 -3.48 -5.20 -15.08
N LEU A 113 -2.22 -4.82 -15.29
CA LEU A 113 -1.77 -4.18 -16.53
C LEU A 113 -2.01 -5.07 -17.76
N TRP A 114 -1.73 -6.35 -17.63
CA TRP A 114 -1.97 -7.30 -18.71
C TRP A 114 -3.46 -7.44 -19.04
N GLY A 115 -4.31 -7.56 -18.02
CA GLY A 115 -5.76 -7.62 -18.20
C GLY A 115 -6.34 -6.32 -18.79
N TYR A 116 -5.94 -5.17 -18.26
CA TYR A 116 -6.51 -3.87 -18.62
C TYR A 116 -5.93 -3.27 -19.91
N LYS A 117 -4.60 -3.19 -20.00
CA LYS A 117 -3.91 -2.59 -21.16
C LYS A 117 -3.52 -3.62 -22.23
N ARG A 118 -3.77 -4.92 -22.02
CA ARG A 118 -3.37 -6.03 -22.88
C ARG A 118 -1.87 -6.06 -23.22
N VAL A 119 -1.06 -5.44 -22.38
CA VAL A 119 0.41 -5.41 -22.54
C VAL A 119 0.96 -6.70 -21.93
N LYS A 120 1.42 -7.62 -22.79
CA LYS A 120 2.04 -8.88 -22.32
C LYS A 120 3.37 -8.59 -21.63
N PRO A 121 3.57 -9.05 -20.39
CA PRO A 121 4.86 -8.90 -19.71
C PRO A 121 5.93 -9.72 -20.43
N LYS A 122 7.16 -9.20 -20.44
CA LYS A 122 8.30 -9.93 -20.99
C LYS A 122 8.66 -11.12 -20.09
N LYS A 123 9.04 -12.25 -20.69
CA LYS A 123 9.35 -13.48 -19.93
C LYS A 123 10.33 -13.27 -18.80
N TYR A 124 11.41 -12.51 -19.04
CA TYR A 124 12.43 -12.24 -18.02
C TYR A 124 11.86 -11.48 -16.80
N MET A 125 10.86 -10.60 -17.00
CA MET A 125 10.22 -9.89 -15.89
C MET A 125 9.49 -10.86 -14.97
N ILE A 126 8.70 -11.78 -15.55
CA ILE A 126 7.97 -12.79 -14.79
C ILE A 126 8.96 -13.68 -14.02
N THR A 127 10.00 -14.16 -14.67
CA THR A 127 10.99 -15.02 -14.04
C THR A 127 11.70 -14.31 -12.88
N SER A 128 12.15 -13.06 -13.09
CA SER A 128 12.80 -12.27 -12.03
C SER A 128 11.89 -12.03 -10.84
N MET A 129 10.60 -11.79 -11.08
CA MET A 129 9.63 -11.56 -10.01
C MET A 129 9.35 -12.83 -9.20
N ILE A 130 9.22 -13.97 -9.88
CA ILE A 130 9.04 -15.27 -9.20
C ILE A 130 10.26 -15.56 -8.32
N ILE A 131 11.48 -15.38 -8.83
CA ILE A 131 12.71 -15.59 -8.06
C ILE A 131 12.75 -14.63 -6.86
N ALA A 132 12.43 -13.34 -7.06
CA ALA A 132 12.42 -12.36 -5.99
C ALA A 132 11.36 -12.69 -4.93
N PHE A 133 10.17 -13.13 -5.35
CA PHE A 133 9.11 -13.55 -4.42
C PHE A 133 9.50 -14.78 -3.59
N ILE A 134 10.06 -15.81 -4.24
CA ILE A 134 10.56 -17.00 -3.53
C ILE A 134 11.63 -16.58 -2.52
N GLY A 135 12.58 -15.73 -2.92
CA GLY A 135 13.59 -15.20 -2.01
C GLY A 135 13.00 -14.45 -0.82
N ALA A 136 12.02 -13.60 -1.05
CA ALA A 136 11.31 -12.87 0.01
C ALA A 136 10.61 -13.83 0.98
N VAL A 137 9.89 -14.84 0.47
CA VAL A 137 9.26 -15.86 1.31
C VAL A 137 10.30 -16.58 2.17
N PHE A 138 11.41 -17.02 1.60
CA PHE A 138 12.47 -17.69 2.36
C PHE A 138 13.05 -16.82 3.47
N VAL A 139 13.32 -15.55 3.19
CA VAL A 139 13.86 -14.60 4.18
C VAL A 139 12.88 -14.34 5.30
N ILE A 140 11.61 -14.09 4.95
CA ILE A 140 10.56 -13.73 5.91
C ILE A 140 10.19 -14.92 6.79
N THR A 141 10.05 -16.12 6.20
CA THR A 141 9.69 -17.34 6.95
C THR A 141 10.88 -17.99 7.65
N LYS A 142 12.11 -17.51 7.38
CA LYS A 142 13.36 -18.16 7.84
C LYS A 142 13.45 -19.65 7.44
N GLY A 143 12.76 -20.04 6.37
CA GLY A 143 12.67 -21.42 5.89
C GLY A 143 11.67 -22.31 6.66
N ASP A 144 10.90 -21.76 7.57
CA ASP A 144 9.90 -22.53 8.32
C ASP A 144 8.65 -22.78 7.46
N MET A 145 8.43 -24.05 7.11
CA MET A 145 7.29 -24.47 6.30
C MET A 145 5.99 -24.57 7.11
N SER A 146 6.04 -24.56 8.43
CA SER A 146 4.83 -24.56 9.28
C SER A 146 3.98 -23.31 9.07
N PHE A 147 4.60 -22.22 8.56
CA PHE A 147 3.93 -21.01 8.14
C PHE A 147 2.74 -21.27 7.21
N PHE A 148 2.85 -22.20 6.25
CA PHE A 148 1.78 -22.51 5.31
C PHE A 148 0.56 -23.16 5.96
N LEU A 149 0.74 -23.87 7.08
CA LEU A 149 -0.38 -24.39 7.87
C LEU A 149 -1.15 -23.26 8.53
N THR A 150 -0.44 -22.28 9.08
CA THR A 150 -1.06 -21.08 9.69
C THR A 150 -1.93 -20.30 8.68
N LEU A 151 -1.54 -20.25 7.41
CA LEU A 151 -2.33 -19.60 6.37
C LEU A 151 -3.69 -20.27 6.16
N LYS A 152 -3.72 -21.61 6.17
CA LYS A 152 -4.94 -22.39 5.95
C LYS A 152 -5.98 -22.13 7.04
N ASP A 153 -5.55 -21.97 8.27
CA ASP A 153 -6.45 -21.74 9.42
C ASP A 153 -6.94 -20.28 9.51
N ASN A 154 -6.31 -19.37 8.77
CA ASN A 154 -6.58 -17.93 8.82
C ASN A 154 -6.99 -17.34 7.46
N MET A 155 -7.79 -18.07 6.68
CA MET A 155 -8.18 -17.69 5.31
C MET A 155 -8.89 -16.34 5.24
N PHE A 156 -9.70 -15.98 6.23
CA PHE A 156 -10.39 -14.68 6.27
C PHE A 156 -9.39 -13.52 6.39
N SER A 157 -8.44 -13.64 7.33
CA SER A 157 -7.38 -12.64 7.53
C SER A 157 -6.50 -12.49 6.29
N LEU A 158 -6.17 -13.63 5.66
CA LEU A 158 -5.42 -13.66 4.41
C LEU A 158 -6.17 -12.93 3.29
N ALA A 159 -7.48 -13.16 3.16
CA ALA A 159 -8.31 -12.48 2.18
C ALA A 159 -8.38 -10.97 2.44
N CYS A 160 -8.50 -10.53 3.70
CA CYS A 160 -8.45 -9.11 4.06
C CYS A 160 -7.13 -8.47 3.60
N ILE A 161 -5.98 -9.07 3.96
CA ILE A 161 -4.67 -8.55 3.57
C ILE A 161 -4.54 -8.50 2.05
N PHE A 162 -4.95 -9.55 1.33
CA PHE A 162 -4.86 -9.62 -0.12
C PHE A 162 -5.72 -8.54 -0.80
N VAL A 163 -6.96 -8.35 -0.36
CA VAL A 163 -7.85 -7.29 -0.89
C VAL A 163 -7.27 -5.92 -0.61
N GLY A 164 -6.70 -5.71 0.59
CA GLY A 164 -5.99 -4.49 0.92
C GLY A 164 -4.86 -4.21 -0.08
N VAL A 165 -3.97 -5.18 -0.30
CA VAL A 165 -2.85 -5.07 -1.25
C VAL A 165 -3.33 -4.75 -2.67
N VAL A 166 -4.41 -5.39 -3.14
CA VAL A 166 -5.03 -5.07 -4.44
C VAL A 166 -5.52 -3.62 -4.47
N GLY A 167 -6.13 -3.12 -3.39
CA GLY A 167 -6.55 -1.73 -3.26
C GLY A 167 -5.39 -0.75 -3.44
N TRP A 168 -4.25 -1.02 -2.82
CA TRP A 168 -3.04 -0.21 -2.99
C TRP A 168 -2.51 -0.23 -4.43
N VAL A 169 -2.52 -1.39 -5.07
CA VAL A 169 -2.11 -1.53 -6.49
C VAL A 169 -3.04 -0.72 -7.40
N ILE A 170 -4.35 -0.77 -7.17
CA ILE A 170 -5.33 0.04 -7.91
C ILE A 170 -5.03 1.53 -7.75
N TYR A 171 -4.75 1.99 -6.54
CA TYR A 171 -4.39 3.37 -6.27
C TYR A 171 -3.12 3.81 -7.01
N THR A 172 -2.06 3.03 -6.92
CA THR A 172 -0.77 3.36 -7.57
C THR A 172 -0.89 3.40 -9.09
N MET A 173 -1.66 2.48 -9.67
CA MET A 173 -1.96 2.49 -11.11
C MET A 173 -2.88 3.66 -11.49
N GLY A 174 -3.80 4.03 -10.60
CA GLY A 174 -4.69 5.17 -10.77
C GLY A 174 -3.96 6.51 -10.93
N GLY A 175 -2.77 6.66 -10.33
CA GLY A 175 -1.92 7.83 -10.52
C GLY A 175 -1.57 8.12 -11.98
N GLN A 176 -1.55 7.09 -12.85
CA GLN A 176 -1.33 7.27 -14.28
C GLN A 176 -2.48 7.99 -15.00
N THR A 177 -3.69 7.98 -14.43
CA THR A 177 -4.84 8.72 -14.99
C THR A 177 -4.75 10.23 -14.73
N CYS A 178 -3.88 10.62 -13.81
CA CYS A 178 -3.58 12.00 -13.45
C CYS A 178 -2.13 12.35 -13.75
N SER A 179 -1.60 11.87 -14.88
CA SER A 179 -0.19 12.03 -15.28
C SER A 179 0.21 13.49 -15.54
N ASP A 180 -0.76 14.38 -15.74
CA ASP A 180 -0.61 15.83 -15.87
C ASP A 180 -0.45 16.54 -14.50
N TRP A 181 -0.69 15.84 -13.41
CA TRP A 181 -0.51 16.37 -12.05
C TRP A 181 0.83 15.94 -11.46
N SER A 182 1.32 16.72 -10.51
CA SER A 182 2.45 16.30 -9.71
C SER A 182 2.07 15.13 -8.80
N THR A 183 3.04 14.27 -8.49
CA THR A 183 2.85 13.18 -7.52
C THR A 183 2.39 13.73 -6.16
N LEU A 184 2.91 14.90 -5.77
CA LEU A 184 2.53 15.55 -4.51
C LEU A 184 1.05 15.94 -4.50
N ARG A 185 0.55 16.56 -5.60
CA ARG A 185 -0.85 16.95 -5.74
C ARG A 185 -1.78 15.72 -5.70
N TYR A 186 -1.47 14.69 -6.49
CA TYR A 186 -2.25 13.45 -6.50
C TYR A 186 -2.30 12.79 -5.12
N SER A 187 -1.13 12.59 -4.48
CA SER A 187 -1.05 11.96 -3.17
C SER A 187 -1.75 12.78 -2.08
N THR A 188 -1.63 14.10 -2.10
CA THR A 188 -2.30 14.97 -1.12
C THR A 188 -3.82 14.86 -1.25
N LEU A 189 -4.36 15.05 -2.45
CA LEU A 189 -5.80 15.06 -2.64
C LEU A 189 -6.42 13.69 -2.38
N THR A 190 -5.80 12.61 -2.84
CA THR A 190 -6.27 11.26 -2.55
C THR A 190 -6.15 10.90 -1.06
N CYS A 191 -5.09 11.35 -0.38
CA CYS A 191 -4.95 11.16 1.06
C CYS A 191 -6.06 11.88 1.84
N VAL A 192 -6.33 13.13 1.52
CA VAL A 192 -7.41 13.91 2.16
C VAL A 192 -8.75 13.23 1.96
N PHE A 193 -9.13 12.89 0.72
CA PHE A 193 -10.39 12.23 0.45
C PHE A 193 -10.48 10.83 1.06
N GLY A 194 -9.43 10.05 0.98
CA GLY A 194 -9.40 8.71 1.59
C GLY A 194 -9.53 8.77 3.10
N THR A 195 -8.80 9.66 3.77
CA THR A 195 -8.88 9.83 5.23
C THR A 195 -10.26 10.34 5.69
N THR A 196 -10.96 11.14 4.87
CA THR A 196 -12.32 11.59 5.21
C THR A 196 -13.38 10.51 5.04
N VAL A 197 -13.09 9.46 4.26
CA VAL A 197 -13.96 8.28 4.10
C VAL A 197 -13.68 7.23 5.18
N THR A 198 -12.44 7.20 5.70
CA THR A 198 -12.06 6.34 6.84
C THR A 198 -12.66 6.85 8.13
#